data_462d0c0e2104fb893dbb6afa56821b9c
#
_entry.id   462d0c0e2104fb893dbb6afa56821b9c
#
_cell.length_a   1.000
_cell.length_b   1.000
_cell.length_c   1.000
_cell.angle_alpha   90.00
_cell.angle_beta   90.00
_cell.angle_gamma   90.00
#
_symmetry.space_group_name_H-M   'P 1'
#
loop_
_entity.id
_entity.type
_entity.pdbx_description
1 polymer ?
#
loop_
_entity_poly.entity_id
_entity_poly.type
_entity_poly.pdbx_seq_one_letter_code
_entity_poly.pdbx_strand_id
1 'polypeptide(L)'
;VFFTKPNSWGSNINCYVWYNGSTEVLGKWPGTAATDLGNGNYKMVMPESAPAIDNTWKIIWNDGGNQTNDLAFVLHGLWTGNDRNSIKQTGTITEICKNDTTAIETPSEETTQGDGWFYDILGRRYAYPTHPGIYIRNGQKILVH
;
A
#
# COMPACT_ATOMS: atom_id res chain seq x y z
N VAL A 1 -7.38 -0.37 -5.37
CA VAL A 1 -8.01 -1.31 -4.41
C VAL A 1 -7.12 -2.52 -4.22
N PHE A 2 -7.22 -3.20 -3.10
CA PHE A 2 -6.30 -4.26 -2.66
C PHE A 2 -7.06 -5.48 -2.16
N PHE A 3 -6.45 -6.65 -2.35
CA PHE A 3 -7.01 -7.92 -1.92
C PHE A 3 -5.94 -8.84 -1.37
N THR A 4 -6.19 -9.42 -0.20
CA THR A 4 -5.43 -10.56 0.30
C THR A 4 -6.27 -11.80 0.11
N LYS A 5 -5.83 -12.68 -0.80
CA LYS A 5 -6.57 -13.89 -1.14
C LYS A 5 -6.53 -14.94 -0.03
N PRO A 6 -7.57 -15.76 0.12
CA PRO A 6 -7.49 -16.97 0.93
C PRO A 6 -6.39 -17.92 0.44
N ASN A 7 -5.76 -18.66 1.35
CA ASN A 7 -4.69 -19.61 1.01
C ASN A 7 -5.16 -20.73 0.05
N SER A 8 -6.44 -21.06 0.09
CA SER A 8 -7.06 -22.08 -0.79
C SER A 8 -7.29 -21.62 -2.22
N TRP A 9 -7.16 -20.32 -2.51
CA TRP A 9 -7.37 -19.78 -3.85
C TRP A 9 -6.12 -19.89 -4.71
N GLY A 10 -6.33 -19.98 -6.04
CA GLY A 10 -5.26 -19.91 -7.04
C GLY A 10 -4.53 -18.57 -7.04
N SER A 11 -3.44 -18.49 -7.78
CA SER A 11 -2.61 -17.26 -7.89
C SER A 11 -3.08 -16.28 -8.96
N ASN A 12 -3.93 -16.70 -9.89
CA ASN A 12 -4.43 -15.83 -10.96
C ASN A 12 -5.69 -15.10 -10.50
N ILE A 13 -5.50 -13.98 -9.83
CA ILE A 13 -6.62 -13.21 -9.29
C ILE A 13 -7.08 -12.16 -10.30
N ASN A 14 -8.38 -12.11 -10.54
CA ASN A 14 -9.05 -11.09 -11.32
C ASN A 14 -9.92 -10.21 -10.41
N CYS A 15 -10.11 -8.97 -10.84
CA CYS A 15 -10.97 -8.00 -10.20
C CYS A 15 -12.07 -7.59 -11.17
N TYR A 16 -13.31 -7.78 -10.79
CA TYR A 16 -14.50 -7.37 -11.55
C TYR A 16 -15.22 -6.27 -10.79
N VAL A 17 -15.45 -5.15 -11.45
CA VAL A 17 -16.08 -3.96 -10.85
C VAL A 17 -17.19 -3.45 -11.77
N TRP A 18 -18.34 -3.15 -11.19
CA TRP A 18 -19.48 -2.56 -11.91
C TRP A 18 -20.26 -1.58 -11.04
N TYR A 19 -21.10 -0.77 -11.66
CA TYR A 19 -22.02 0.17 -11.01
C TYR A 19 -23.37 0.23 -11.73
N ASN A 20 -24.34 0.90 -11.13
CA ASN A 20 -25.71 1.02 -11.67
C ASN A 20 -26.31 -0.33 -12.13
N GLY A 21 -26.03 -1.38 -11.38
CA GLY A 21 -26.54 -2.73 -11.61
C GLY A 21 -25.82 -3.56 -12.67
N SER A 22 -25.22 -2.96 -13.71
CA SER A 22 -24.60 -3.72 -14.80
C SER A 22 -23.52 -3.00 -15.61
N THR A 23 -23.20 -1.75 -15.32
CA THR A 23 -22.17 -1.03 -16.09
C THR A 23 -20.76 -1.43 -15.61
N GLU A 24 -20.05 -2.17 -16.46
CA GLU A 24 -18.73 -2.71 -16.19
C GLU A 24 -17.64 -1.63 -16.25
N VAL A 25 -16.71 -1.64 -15.28
CA VAL A 25 -15.61 -0.68 -15.19
C VAL A 25 -14.29 -1.27 -15.68
N LEU A 26 -14.03 -2.53 -15.33
CA LEU A 26 -12.78 -3.25 -15.63
C LEU A 26 -12.97 -4.33 -16.72
N GLY A 27 -13.95 -4.13 -17.61
CA GLY A 27 -14.29 -5.09 -18.65
C GLY A 27 -15.23 -6.19 -18.18
N LYS A 28 -15.57 -7.09 -19.13
CA LYS A 28 -16.51 -8.20 -18.90
C LYS A 28 -15.98 -9.19 -17.88
N TRP A 29 -16.91 -9.95 -17.28
CA TRP A 29 -16.56 -11.08 -16.44
C TRP A 29 -15.50 -12.00 -17.11
N PRO A 30 -14.46 -12.44 -16.40
CA PRO A 30 -14.19 -12.33 -14.96
C PRO A 30 -13.52 -11.03 -14.49
N GLY A 31 -13.47 -9.99 -15.31
CA GLY A 31 -12.80 -8.73 -15.05
C GLY A 31 -11.36 -8.70 -15.54
N THR A 32 -10.55 -7.84 -14.96
CA THR A 32 -9.14 -7.65 -15.33
C THR A 32 -8.23 -8.34 -14.31
N ALA A 33 -7.14 -8.93 -14.79
CA ALA A 33 -6.13 -9.55 -13.93
C ALA A 33 -5.49 -8.53 -12.99
N ALA A 34 -5.49 -8.85 -11.71
CA ALA A 34 -4.87 -8.02 -10.67
C ALA A 34 -3.35 -8.20 -10.65
N THR A 35 -2.64 -7.15 -10.27
CA THR A 35 -1.18 -7.21 -10.08
C THR A 35 -0.86 -7.96 -8.80
N ASP A 36 -0.06 -9.01 -8.88
CA ASP A 36 0.46 -9.76 -7.73
C ASP A 36 1.54 -8.93 -7.03
N LEU A 37 1.38 -8.69 -5.74
CA LEU A 37 2.34 -7.99 -4.88
C LEU A 37 3.17 -8.95 -4.01
N GLY A 38 2.96 -10.26 -4.17
CA GLY A 38 3.56 -11.30 -3.34
C GLY A 38 2.78 -11.58 -2.06
N ASN A 39 3.10 -12.72 -1.42
CA ASN A 39 2.50 -13.18 -0.16
C ASN A 39 0.96 -13.24 -0.18
N GLY A 40 0.36 -13.51 -1.35
CA GLY A 40 -1.09 -13.57 -1.52
C GLY A 40 -1.80 -12.22 -1.57
N ASN A 41 -1.06 -11.12 -1.73
CA ASN A 41 -1.60 -9.76 -1.84
C ASN A 41 -1.66 -9.33 -3.31
N TYR A 42 -2.74 -8.66 -3.67
CA TYR A 42 -3.04 -8.20 -5.02
C TYR A 42 -3.50 -6.76 -5.05
N LYS A 43 -3.20 -6.08 -6.15
CA LYS A 43 -3.62 -4.70 -6.40
C LYS A 43 -4.36 -4.59 -7.73
N MET A 44 -5.42 -3.79 -7.76
CA MET A 44 -6.08 -3.33 -8.98
C MET A 44 -6.14 -1.81 -9.00
N VAL A 45 -5.73 -1.24 -10.11
CA VAL A 45 -5.82 0.21 -10.36
C VAL A 45 -7.12 0.49 -11.12
N MET A 46 -7.92 1.44 -10.64
CA MET A 46 -9.11 1.90 -11.36
C MET A 46 -8.70 2.83 -12.49
N PRO A 47 -9.37 2.76 -13.65
CA PRO A 47 -9.10 3.68 -14.75
C PRO A 47 -9.44 5.12 -14.34
N GLU A 48 -8.63 6.09 -14.80
CA GLU A 48 -8.86 7.52 -14.56
C GLU A 48 -10.20 8.01 -15.16
N SER A 49 -10.66 7.34 -16.21
CA SER A 49 -11.95 7.61 -16.86
C SER A 49 -13.16 7.07 -16.09
N ALA A 50 -12.94 6.38 -14.96
CA ALA A 50 -14.05 5.85 -14.18
C ALA A 50 -14.90 7.01 -13.61
N PRO A 51 -16.24 6.89 -13.62
CA PRO A 51 -17.10 7.92 -13.06
C PRO A 51 -16.96 8.03 -11.53
N ALA A 52 -17.53 9.07 -10.95
CA ALA A 52 -17.54 9.26 -9.51
C ALA A 52 -18.13 8.03 -8.79
N ILE A 53 -17.45 7.58 -7.76
CA ILE A 53 -17.84 6.39 -6.99
C ILE A 53 -19.02 6.75 -6.08
N ASP A 54 -20.05 5.93 -6.11
CA ASP A 54 -21.23 6.03 -5.27
C ASP A 54 -21.60 4.67 -4.65
N ASN A 55 -22.74 4.59 -3.98
CA ASN A 55 -23.22 3.37 -3.30
C ASN A 55 -23.71 2.27 -4.24
N THR A 56 -23.78 2.52 -5.54
CA THR A 56 -24.15 1.50 -6.54
C THR A 56 -22.97 0.64 -6.98
N TRP A 57 -21.76 1.07 -6.67
CA TRP A 57 -20.55 0.38 -7.06
C TRP A 57 -20.36 -0.91 -6.28
N LYS A 58 -19.99 -1.98 -7.02
CA LYS A 58 -19.72 -3.31 -6.49
C LYS A 58 -18.41 -3.84 -7.01
N ILE A 59 -17.84 -4.79 -6.26
CA ILE A 59 -16.59 -5.46 -6.60
C ILE A 59 -16.67 -6.94 -6.28
N ILE A 60 -16.10 -7.76 -7.16
CA ILE A 60 -15.83 -9.18 -6.96
C ILE A 60 -14.35 -9.44 -7.23
N TRP A 61 -13.71 -10.17 -6.33
CA TRP A 61 -12.42 -10.80 -6.57
C TRP A 61 -12.64 -12.28 -6.91
N ASN A 62 -11.88 -12.82 -7.87
CA ASN A 62 -12.01 -14.23 -8.27
C ASN A 62 -10.69 -14.79 -8.80
N ASP A 63 -10.55 -16.13 -8.76
CA ASP A 63 -9.43 -16.87 -9.34
C ASP A 63 -9.85 -17.75 -10.52
N GLY A 64 -11.04 -17.54 -11.04
CA GLY A 64 -11.68 -18.34 -12.09
C GLY A 64 -12.47 -19.54 -11.57
N GLY A 65 -12.12 -20.11 -10.43
CA GLY A 65 -12.84 -21.20 -9.75
C GLY A 65 -13.59 -20.74 -8.50
N ASN A 66 -12.99 -19.83 -7.78
CA ASN A 66 -13.53 -19.22 -6.56
C ASN A 66 -13.83 -17.75 -6.79
N GLN A 67 -14.78 -17.20 -6.07
CA GLN A 67 -15.12 -15.77 -6.11
C GLN A 67 -15.66 -15.29 -4.77
N THR A 68 -15.53 -13.98 -4.51
CA THR A 68 -16.20 -13.33 -3.38
C THR A 68 -17.71 -13.23 -3.64
N ASN A 69 -18.44 -12.82 -2.62
CA ASN A 69 -19.79 -12.26 -2.81
C ASN A 69 -19.69 -10.89 -3.51
N ASP A 70 -20.83 -10.30 -3.87
CA ASP A 70 -20.94 -8.94 -4.35
C ASP A 70 -20.65 -7.99 -3.19
N LEU A 71 -19.44 -7.44 -3.18
CA LEU A 71 -18.98 -6.56 -2.11
C LEU A 71 -19.23 -5.10 -2.46
N ALA A 72 -19.51 -4.26 -1.47
CA ALA A 72 -19.52 -2.83 -1.67
C ALA A 72 -18.12 -2.35 -2.10
N PHE A 73 -18.05 -1.55 -3.15
CA PHE A 73 -16.77 -0.99 -3.58
C PHE A 73 -16.35 0.18 -2.66
N VAL A 74 -15.10 0.19 -2.26
CA VAL A 74 -14.48 1.27 -1.49
C VAL A 74 -13.16 1.64 -2.14
N LEU A 75 -13.00 2.89 -2.56
CA LEU A 75 -11.73 3.36 -3.13
C LEU A 75 -10.61 3.22 -2.09
N HIS A 76 -9.47 2.71 -2.54
CA HIS A 76 -8.34 2.34 -1.69
C HIS A 76 -8.62 1.22 -0.67
N GLY A 77 -9.78 0.57 -0.75
CA GLY A 77 -10.14 -0.52 0.16
C GLY A 77 -9.21 -1.73 0.06
N LEU A 78 -9.07 -2.41 1.19
CA LEU A 78 -8.47 -3.75 1.31
C LEU A 78 -9.56 -4.74 1.72
N TRP A 79 -9.67 -5.84 0.98
CA TRP A 79 -10.54 -6.96 1.32
C TRP A 79 -9.71 -8.17 1.71
N THR A 80 -10.08 -8.80 2.81
CA THR A 80 -9.43 -10.01 3.33
C THR A 80 -10.46 -10.98 3.92
N GLY A 81 -10.10 -12.24 3.97
CA GLY A 81 -10.89 -13.31 4.59
C GLY A 81 -10.29 -14.67 4.30
N ASN A 82 -10.80 -15.71 4.95
CA ASN A 82 -10.30 -17.09 4.81
C ASN A 82 -11.09 -17.90 3.78
N ASP A 83 -12.28 -17.46 3.44
CA ASP A 83 -13.20 -18.06 2.48
C ASP A 83 -14.17 -17.02 1.90
N ARG A 84 -14.99 -17.42 0.91
CA ARG A 84 -15.95 -16.55 0.22
C ARG A 84 -16.82 -15.73 1.19
N ASN A 85 -17.30 -16.33 2.25
CA ASN A 85 -18.31 -15.73 3.14
C ASN A 85 -17.67 -14.81 4.20
N SER A 86 -16.40 -15.04 4.54
CA SER A 86 -15.65 -14.25 5.49
C SER A 86 -14.93 -13.05 4.85
N ILE A 87 -14.79 -13.03 3.51
CA ILE A 87 -14.14 -11.92 2.81
C ILE A 87 -14.98 -10.64 2.96
N LYS A 88 -14.38 -9.62 3.53
CA LYS A 88 -14.95 -8.29 3.73
C LYS A 88 -13.87 -7.22 3.61
N GLN A 89 -14.28 -5.98 3.48
CA GLN A 89 -13.35 -4.86 3.59
C GLN A 89 -12.85 -4.77 5.04
N THR A 90 -11.52 -4.78 5.21
CA THR A 90 -10.85 -4.77 6.52
C THR A 90 -10.04 -3.51 6.77
N GLY A 91 -9.83 -2.68 5.75
CA GLY A 91 -9.10 -1.43 5.88
C GLY A 91 -9.05 -0.64 4.57
N THR A 92 -8.29 0.43 4.57
CA THR A 92 -7.93 1.22 3.39
C THR A 92 -6.42 1.33 3.25
N ILE A 93 -5.92 1.70 2.07
CA ILE A 93 -4.47 1.81 1.83
C ILE A 93 -3.81 2.83 2.78
N THR A 94 -4.52 3.88 3.19
CA THR A 94 -4.04 4.88 4.15
C THR A 94 -3.83 4.29 5.54
N GLU A 95 -4.68 3.35 5.95
CA GLU A 95 -4.55 2.63 7.22
C GLU A 95 -3.43 1.59 7.15
N ILE A 96 -3.30 0.89 6.02
CA ILE A 96 -2.23 -0.07 5.78
C ILE A 96 -0.87 0.62 5.84
N CYS A 97 -0.72 1.77 5.18
CA CYS A 97 0.52 2.54 5.21
C CYS A 97 0.84 3.09 6.62
N LYS A 98 -0.16 3.35 7.44
CA LYS A 98 0.04 3.76 8.85
C LYS A 98 0.50 2.61 9.74
N ASN A 99 0.06 1.39 9.44
CA ASN A 99 0.41 0.19 10.21
C ASN A 99 1.70 -0.47 9.71
N ASP A 100 2.16 -0.13 8.51
CA ASP A 100 3.42 -0.61 7.92
C ASP A 100 4.59 0.35 8.22
N THR A 101 4.53 1.05 9.34
CA THR A 101 5.65 1.78 9.90
C THR A 101 6.67 0.84 10.56
N THR A 102 6.98 -0.28 9.94
CA THR A 102 8.21 -1.04 10.23
C THR A 102 9.30 -0.78 9.19
N ALA A 103 9.26 0.35 8.47
CA ALA A 103 10.40 0.76 7.68
C ALA A 103 10.40 2.28 7.54
N ILE A 104 11.39 2.88 8.14
CA ILE A 104 11.74 4.29 8.28
C ILE A 104 10.88 4.94 9.38
N GLU A 105 11.23 4.65 10.64
CA GLU A 105 11.07 5.64 11.68
C GLU A 105 11.65 6.94 11.13
N THR A 106 10.80 7.91 10.74
CA THR A 106 11.20 9.28 10.95
C THR A 106 11.59 9.31 12.42
N PRO A 107 12.82 9.66 12.77
CA PRO A 107 13.18 9.78 14.16
C PRO A 107 12.12 10.68 14.79
N SER A 108 11.26 10.10 15.64
CA SER A 108 10.56 10.90 16.62
C SER A 108 11.63 11.79 17.19
N GLU A 109 11.35 13.09 17.36
CA GLU A 109 12.18 13.97 18.15
C GLU A 109 12.26 13.42 19.59
N GLU A 110 12.93 12.28 19.76
CA GLU A 110 13.70 12.09 20.97
C GLU A 110 14.77 13.16 20.89
N THR A 111 14.72 14.07 21.79
CA THR A 111 15.86 14.85 22.23
C THR A 111 16.93 13.87 22.69
N THR A 112 17.52 13.14 21.78
CA THR A 112 18.83 12.54 21.94
C THR A 112 19.75 13.74 22.04
N GLN A 113 20.18 14.00 23.25
CA GLN A 113 21.35 14.78 23.54
C GLN A 113 22.41 14.23 22.60
N GLY A 114 22.60 14.92 21.46
CA GLY A 114 23.46 14.44 20.40
C GLY A 114 24.85 14.23 20.99
N ASP A 115 25.52 13.19 20.52
CA ASP A 115 26.87 12.83 20.94
C ASP A 115 27.91 13.93 20.64
N GLY A 116 27.46 15.03 20.01
CA GLY A 116 28.28 16.19 19.64
C GLY A 116 29.20 15.95 18.45
N TRP A 117 29.21 14.76 17.87
CA TRP A 117 30.04 14.41 16.73
C TRP A 117 29.46 14.87 15.40
N PHE A 118 30.33 15.13 14.44
CA PHE A 118 29.97 15.34 13.03
C PHE A 118 30.12 14.04 12.27
N TYR A 119 29.18 13.74 11.38
CA TYR A 119 29.21 12.58 10.50
C TYR A 119 29.22 13.02 9.05
N ASP A 120 30.14 12.51 8.24
CA ASP A 120 30.11 12.73 6.80
C ASP A 120 29.06 11.84 6.10
N ILE A 121 28.88 12.06 4.82
CA ILE A 121 27.92 11.28 4.00
C ILE A 121 28.27 9.77 3.90
N LEU A 122 29.46 9.36 4.31
CA LEU A 122 29.90 7.96 4.37
C LEU A 122 29.79 7.39 5.80
N GLY A 123 29.22 8.16 6.76
CA GLY A 123 29.02 7.72 8.13
C GLY A 123 30.27 7.77 9.01
N ARG A 124 31.37 8.37 8.55
CA ARG A 124 32.57 8.56 9.36
C ARG A 124 32.38 9.73 10.33
N ARG A 125 32.80 9.56 11.57
CA ARG A 125 32.64 10.57 12.64
C ARG A 125 33.88 11.42 12.82
N TYR A 126 33.68 12.69 13.13
CA TYR A 126 34.71 13.69 13.38
C TYR A 126 34.37 14.52 14.62
N ALA A 127 35.35 14.85 15.46
CA ALA A 127 35.16 15.81 16.55
C ALA A 127 34.90 17.21 15.98
N TYR A 128 35.58 17.55 14.88
CA TYR A 128 35.40 18.77 14.08
C TYR A 128 35.63 18.46 12.61
N PRO A 129 34.85 19.07 11.67
CA PRO A 129 35.11 18.94 10.24
C PRO A 129 36.50 19.54 9.90
N THR A 130 37.32 18.74 9.24
CA THR A 130 38.68 19.17 8.83
C THR A 130 38.78 19.52 7.35
N HIS A 131 37.72 19.26 6.59
CA HIS A 131 37.64 19.47 5.14
C HIS A 131 36.29 20.09 4.77
N PRO A 132 36.23 20.89 3.68
CA PRO A 132 34.96 21.34 3.15
C PRO A 132 34.07 20.14 2.78
N GLY A 133 32.77 20.23 3.09
CA GLY A 133 31.84 19.17 2.78
C GLY A 133 30.54 19.24 3.55
N ILE A 134 29.70 18.22 3.32
CA ILE A 134 28.42 18.09 4.03
C ILE A 134 28.60 17.13 5.20
N TYR A 135 28.18 17.59 6.37
CA TYR A 135 28.20 16.82 7.62
C TYR A 135 26.82 16.81 8.26
N ILE A 136 26.55 15.78 9.04
CA ILE A 136 25.35 15.66 9.88
C ILE A 136 25.79 15.78 11.34
N ARG A 137 25.15 16.65 12.12
CA ARG A 137 25.33 16.77 13.56
C ARG A 137 23.98 16.96 14.23
N ASN A 138 23.67 16.12 15.21
CA ASN A 138 22.39 16.14 15.92
C ASN A 138 21.19 16.09 14.95
N GLY A 139 21.27 15.27 13.89
CA GLY A 139 20.24 15.16 12.85
C GLY A 139 20.16 16.34 11.87
N GLN A 140 20.98 17.37 12.03
CA GLN A 140 21.00 18.57 11.16
C GLN A 140 22.13 18.51 10.14
N LYS A 141 21.84 18.92 8.91
CA LYS A 141 22.82 19.06 7.83
C LYS A 141 23.62 20.32 8.01
N ILE A 142 24.95 20.21 8.04
CA ILE A 142 25.91 21.31 8.15
C ILE A 142 26.77 21.32 6.90
N LEU A 143 26.89 22.47 6.24
CA LEU A 143 27.83 22.71 5.15
C LEU A 143 29.07 23.42 5.70
N VAL A 144 30.23 22.81 5.49
CA VAL A 144 31.54 23.39 5.85
C VAL A 144 32.23 23.83 4.55
N HIS A 145 32.68 25.06 4.50
CA HIS A 145 33.37 25.72 3.38
C HIS A 145 34.86 25.70 3.51
#